data_2e38e1884921c326e27f0c2fa5db81b5
#
_entry.id   2e38e1884921c326e27f0c2fa5db81b5
#
_cell.length_a   1.000
_cell.length_b   1.000
_cell.length_c   1.000
_cell.angle_alpha   90.00
_cell.angle_beta   90.00
_cell.angle_gamma   90.00
#
_symmetry.space_group_name_H-M   'P 1'
#
loop_
_entity.id
_entity.type
_entity.pdbx_description
1 polymer ?
#
loop_
_entity_poly.entity_id
_entity_poly.type
_entity_poly.pdbx_seq_one_letter_code
_entity_poly.pdbx_strand_id
1 'polypeptide(L)'
;MTYDVGYRFAQALDPSGLDTIAACLHAIQAAAKDCRNAGKPFETDPAVVLLAYHLGHVARAKMPDRSALRSLCGEALAEIARTPLLTVLAARGVDHDADAKRAFHTEARRALRRLAEALRLASGAYEVRVCAGGPAVSGEVILYADELYVQVSIGGLGRGEILFRRCRGRSDYVGERNHWARMAELIDHAALAARIARELGLAMSVVQPRLVA
;
A
#
# COMPACT_ATOMS: atom_id res chain seq x y z
N MET A 1 7.37 5.66 -12.22
CA MET A 1 8.06 4.47 -12.78
C MET A 1 7.58 3.17 -12.15
N THR A 2 6.30 3.04 -11.96
CA THR A 2 5.61 1.80 -11.57
C THR A 2 5.53 0.78 -12.71
N TYR A 3 5.73 1.24 -13.93
CA TYR A 3 5.93 0.39 -15.11
C TYR A 3 7.02 -0.66 -14.92
N ASP A 4 8.02 -0.38 -14.08
CA ASP A 4 9.19 -1.20 -13.99
C ASP A 4 8.96 -2.50 -13.21
N VAL A 5 8.10 -2.52 -12.20
CA VAL A 5 7.80 -3.74 -11.43
C VAL A 5 6.80 -4.61 -12.18
N GLY A 6 5.72 -4.04 -12.71
CA GLY A 6 4.75 -4.79 -13.51
C GLY A 6 5.32 -5.24 -14.85
N TYR A 7 6.16 -4.44 -15.49
CA TYR A 7 6.80 -4.75 -16.77
C TYR A 7 7.94 -5.75 -16.60
N ARG A 8 8.81 -5.61 -15.62
CA ARG A 8 9.85 -6.58 -15.29
C ARG A 8 9.26 -7.93 -14.85
N PHE A 9 8.14 -7.87 -14.14
CA PHE A 9 7.43 -9.05 -13.71
C PHE A 9 6.74 -9.75 -14.89
N ALA A 10 6.11 -9.00 -15.79
CA ALA A 10 5.55 -9.53 -17.04
C ALA A 10 6.62 -10.05 -18.02
N GLN A 11 7.84 -9.50 -17.97
CA GLN A 11 8.96 -10.00 -18.77
C GLN A 11 9.68 -11.22 -18.13
N ALA A 12 9.72 -11.29 -16.80
CA ALA A 12 10.32 -12.41 -16.08
C ALA A 12 9.43 -13.66 -16.05
N LEU A 13 8.13 -13.46 -16.15
CA LEU A 13 7.13 -14.50 -16.25
C LEU A 13 6.61 -14.44 -17.68
N ASP A 14 6.93 -15.44 -18.50
CA ASP A 14 6.39 -15.52 -19.85
C ASP A 14 4.88 -15.25 -19.84
N PRO A 15 4.43 -14.06 -20.31
CA PRO A 15 3.02 -13.69 -20.20
C PRO A 15 2.11 -14.64 -21.00
N SER A 16 2.65 -15.35 -21.98
CA SER A 16 1.90 -16.35 -22.74
C SER A 16 1.52 -17.58 -21.91
N GLY A 17 2.27 -17.84 -20.83
CA GLY A 17 1.99 -18.94 -19.89
C GLY A 17 1.07 -18.58 -18.72
N LEU A 18 0.74 -17.30 -18.52
CA LEU A 18 -0.09 -16.83 -17.39
C LEU A 18 -1.55 -16.59 -17.76
N ASP A 19 -2.01 -17.09 -18.86
CA ASP A 19 -3.40 -16.95 -19.33
C ASP A 19 -4.35 -18.00 -18.75
N THR A 20 -3.85 -18.93 -17.96
CA THR A 20 -4.62 -19.97 -17.27
C THR A 20 -4.54 -19.82 -15.76
N ILE A 21 -5.62 -20.24 -15.08
CA ILE A 21 -5.69 -20.26 -13.61
C ILE A 21 -4.56 -21.12 -13.03
N ALA A 22 -4.28 -22.27 -13.61
CA ALA A 22 -3.23 -23.18 -13.15
C ALA A 22 -1.85 -22.52 -13.22
N ALA A 23 -1.54 -21.84 -14.32
CA ALA A 23 -0.27 -21.13 -14.49
C ALA A 23 -0.12 -19.99 -13.46
N CYS A 24 -1.17 -19.21 -13.24
CA CYS A 24 -1.17 -18.15 -12.22
C CYS A 24 -0.94 -18.71 -10.80
N LEU A 25 -1.62 -19.81 -10.43
CA LEU A 25 -1.44 -20.47 -9.13
C LEU A 25 -0.02 -21.00 -8.96
N HIS A 26 0.56 -21.63 -9.99
CA HIS A 26 1.94 -22.08 -9.97
C HIS A 26 2.93 -20.93 -9.76
N ALA A 27 2.72 -19.83 -10.46
CA ALA A 27 3.57 -18.64 -10.33
C ALA A 27 3.46 -18.02 -8.92
N ILE A 28 2.25 -17.94 -8.35
CA ILE A 28 2.03 -17.46 -6.97
C ILE A 28 2.76 -18.38 -5.97
N GLN A 29 2.63 -19.70 -6.12
CA GLN A 29 3.29 -20.66 -5.24
C GLN A 29 4.82 -20.54 -5.30
N ALA A 30 5.39 -20.38 -6.50
CA ALA A 30 6.81 -20.15 -6.70
C ALA A 30 7.28 -18.87 -6.00
N ALA A 31 6.61 -17.75 -6.26
CA ALA A 31 6.93 -16.47 -5.64
C ALA A 31 6.80 -16.51 -4.11
N ALA A 32 5.75 -17.15 -3.58
CA ALA A 32 5.58 -17.33 -2.13
C ALA A 32 6.67 -18.23 -1.52
N LYS A 33 7.15 -19.24 -2.26
CA LYS A 33 8.28 -20.07 -1.84
C LYS A 33 9.56 -19.27 -1.78
N ASP A 34 9.81 -18.42 -2.76
CA ASP A 34 10.98 -17.53 -2.79
C ASP A 34 10.97 -16.54 -1.63
N CYS A 35 9.83 -15.96 -1.33
CA CYS A 35 9.65 -15.10 -0.15
C CYS A 35 9.97 -15.84 1.14
N ARG A 36 9.45 -17.06 1.32
CA ARG A 36 9.74 -17.89 2.49
C ARG A 36 11.24 -18.22 2.61
N ASN A 37 11.88 -18.58 1.51
CA ASN A 37 13.32 -18.84 1.49
C ASN A 37 14.15 -17.61 1.84
N ALA A 38 13.66 -16.41 1.49
CA ALA A 38 14.28 -15.14 1.81
C ALA A 38 13.86 -14.57 3.18
N GLY A 39 13.04 -15.28 3.96
CA GLY A 39 12.52 -14.82 5.24
C GLY A 39 11.62 -13.56 5.13
N LYS A 40 10.95 -13.36 3.99
CA LYS A 40 10.07 -12.23 3.74
C LYS A 40 8.61 -12.66 3.84
N PRO A 41 7.71 -11.80 4.36
CA PRO A 41 6.28 -12.05 4.31
C PRO A 41 5.81 -12.05 2.84
N PHE A 42 5.18 -13.14 2.40
CA PHE A 42 4.73 -13.25 1.01
C PHE A 42 3.48 -12.44 0.72
N GLU A 43 2.66 -12.17 1.73
CA GLU A 43 1.40 -11.44 1.64
C GLU A 43 1.57 -9.98 1.18
N THR A 44 2.74 -9.42 1.43
CA THR A 44 3.08 -8.04 1.08
C THR A 44 4.14 -7.95 -0.02
N ASP A 45 4.60 -9.09 -0.54
CA ASP A 45 5.57 -9.08 -1.63
C ASP A 45 4.90 -8.62 -2.93
N PRO A 46 5.47 -7.59 -3.61
CA PRO A 46 4.87 -7.03 -4.82
C PRO A 46 4.64 -8.05 -5.94
N ALA A 47 5.51 -9.05 -6.07
CA ALA A 47 5.37 -10.08 -7.08
C ALA A 47 4.17 -10.99 -6.77
N VAL A 48 4.02 -11.41 -5.52
CA VAL A 48 2.87 -12.22 -5.08
C VAL A 48 1.57 -11.44 -5.24
N VAL A 49 1.54 -10.18 -4.84
CA VAL A 49 0.35 -9.31 -4.94
C VAL A 49 -0.07 -9.10 -6.40
N LEU A 50 0.89 -8.86 -7.31
CA LEU A 50 0.59 -8.70 -8.75
C LEU A 50 0.04 -9.98 -9.38
N LEU A 51 0.65 -11.13 -9.09
CA LEU A 51 0.16 -12.43 -9.57
C LEU A 51 -1.23 -12.74 -9.05
N ALA A 52 -1.48 -12.44 -7.79
CA ALA A 52 -2.76 -12.60 -7.16
C ALA A 52 -3.83 -11.74 -7.86
N TYR A 53 -3.50 -10.48 -8.16
CA TYR A 53 -4.37 -9.58 -8.92
C TYR A 53 -4.64 -10.11 -10.34
N HIS A 54 -3.58 -10.57 -11.04
CA HIS A 54 -3.70 -11.15 -12.38
C HIS A 54 -4.57 -12.42 -12.37
N LEU A 55 -4.39 -13.29 -11.38
CA LEU A 55 -5.26 -14.46 -11.17
C LEU A 55 -6.75 -14.04 -11.08
N GLY A 56 -7.05 -12.96 -10.36
CA GLY A 56 -8.41 -12.44 -10.25
C GLY A 56 -9.00 -12.03 -11.60
N HIS A 57 -8.19 -11.48 -12.52
CA HIS A 57 -8.61 -11.18 -13.90
C HIS A 57 -8.84 -12.44 -14.73
N VAL A 58 -7.89 -13.37 -14.70
CA VAL A 58 -7.99 -14.63 -15.44
C VAL A 58 -9.18 -15.46 -14.95
N ALA A 59 -9.39 -15.53 -13.65
CA ALA A 59 -10.53 -16.25 -13.06
C ALA A 59 -11.87 -15.66 -13.49
N ARG A 60 -11.99 -14.32 -13.52
CA ARG A 60 -13.22 -13.65 -14.01
C ARG A 60 -13.48 -13.87 -15.49
N ALA A 61 -12.42 -13.88 -16.31
CA ALA A 61 -12.54 -14.02 -17.76
C ALA A 61 -12.77 -15.47 -18.21
N LYS A 62 -12.23 -16.44 -17.48
CA LYS A 62 -12.15 -17.85 -17.93
C LYS A 62 -12.57 -18.86 -16.86
N MET A 63 -13.50 -18.52 -15.94
CA MET A 63 -13.92 -19.44 -14.88
C MET A 63 -14.30 -20.81 -15.46
N PRO A 64 -13.47 -21.84 -15.32
CA PRO A 64 -13.81 -23.15 -15.78
C PRO A 64 -14.92 -23.75 -14.91
N ASP A 65 -15.82 -24.50 -15.55
CA ASP A 65 -16.91 -25.20 -14.85
C ASP A 65 -16.41 -26.50 -14.19
N ARG A 66 -15.29 -26.41 -13.47
CA ARG A 66 -14.66 -27.53 -12.77
C ARG A 66 -14.55 -27.23 -11.28
N SER A 67 -15.22 -28.04 -10.46
CA SER A 67 -15.35 -27.81 -9.02
C SER A 67 -14.02 -27.66 -8.27
N ALA A 68 -13.01 -28.49 -8.55
CA ALA A 68 -11.71 -28.44 -7.88
C ALA A 68 -10.92 -27.16 -8.22
N LEU A 69 -10.90 -26.76 -9.49
CA LEU A 69 -10.26 -25.51 -9.90
C LEU A 69 -11.02 -24.29 -9.37
N ARG A 70 -12.35 -24.38 -9.28
CA ARG A 70 -13.19 -23.32 -8.68
C ARG A 70 -12.88 -23.16 -7.21
N SER A 71 -12.68 -24.24 -6.45
CA SER A 71 -12.28 -24.20 -5.04
C SER A 71 -10.91 -23.55 -4.88
N LEU A 72 -9.91 -24.00 -5.63
CA LEU A 72 -8.55 -23.40 -5.60
C LEU A 72 -8.54 -21.93 -5.98
N CYS A 73 -9.34 -21.54 -6.98
CA CYS A 73 -9.52 -20.14 -7.32
C CYS A 73 -10.20 -19.36 -6.19
N GLY A 74 -11.21 -19.95 -5.56
CA GLY A 74 -11.90 -19.36 -4.41
C GLY A 74 -10.95 -19.12 -3.25
N GLU A 75 -10.10 -20.08 -2.92
CA GLU A 75 -9.08 -19.97 -1.86
C GLU A 75 -8.05 -18.89 -2.20
N ALA A 76 -7.52 -18.88 -3.43
CA ALA A 76 -6.58 -17.86 -3.87
C ALA A 76 -7.22 -16.47 -3.91
N LEU A 77 -8.46 -16.34 -4.37
CA LEU A 77 -9.20 -15.08 -4.34
C LEU A 77 -9.52 -14.62 -2.92
N ALA A 78 -9.80 -15.54 -2.00
CA ALA A 78 -9.99 -15.22 -0.60
C ALA A 78 -8.70 -14.72 0.05
N GLU A 79 -7.55 -15.30 -0.30
CA GLU A 79 -6.24 -14.82 0.14
C GLU A 79 -5.91 -13.45 -0.42
N ILE A 80 -6.20 -13.24 -1.72
CA ILE A 80 -6.09 -11.93 -2.37
C ILE A 80 -7.00 -10.89 -1.70
N ALA A 81 -8.22 -11.25 -1.36
CA ALA A 81 -9.17 -10.35 -0.72
C ALA A 81 -8.71 -9.89 0.68
N ARG A 82 -7.84 -10.65 1.33
CA ARG A 82 -7.18 -10.25 2.57
C ARG A 82 -6.02 -9.28 2.34
N THR A 83 -5.47 -9.23 1.12
CA THR A 83 -4.40 -8.29 0.80
C THR A 83 -4.99 -6.89 0.72
N PRO A 84 -4.51 -5.94 1.52
CA PRO A 84 -5.03 -4.59 1.52
C PRO A 84 -4.97 -3.95 0.14
N LEU A 85 -6.07 -3.37 -0.30
CA LEU A 85 -6.20 -2.77 -1.63
C LEU A 85 -5.09 -1.73 -1.91
N LEU A 86 -4.69 -0.98 -0.89
CA LEU A 86 -3.63 0.01 -1.01
C LEU A 86 -2.29 -0.62 -1.43
N THR A 87 -1.96 -1.80 -0.89
CA THR A 87 -0.74 -2.55 -1.27
C THR A 87 -0.84 -3.06 -2.71
N VAL A 88 -2.02 -3.56 -3.12
CA VAL A 88 -2.26 -3.99 -4.49
C VAL A 88 -2.10 -2.84 -5.47
N LEU A 89 -2.67 -1.68 -5.15
CA LEU A 89 -2.56 -0.47 -5.99
C LEU A 89 -1.12 0.04 -6.06
N ALA A 90 -0.38 0.00 -4.95
CA ALA A 90 1.04 0.37 -4.91
C ALA A 90 1.90 -0.54 -5.80
N ALA A 91 1.65 -1.85 -5.75
CA ALA A 91 2.39 -2.82 -6.57
C ALA A 91 2.05 -2.73 -8.06
N ARG A 92 0.77 -2.52 -8.37
CA ARG A 92 0.27 -2.42 -9.75
C ARG A 92 0.62 -1.10 -10.42
N GLY A 93 0.64 -0.01 -9.66
CA GLY A 93 0.57 1.35 -10.17
C GLY A 93 -0.86 1.80 -10.49
N VAL A 94 -1.03 3.09 -10.63
CA VAL A 94 -2.33 3.73 -10.91
C VAL A 94 -2.26 4.73 -12.06
N ASP A 95 -1.13 4.76 -12.77
CA ASP A 95 -0.87 5.67 -13.87
C ASP A 95 -1.82 5.35 -15.02
N HIS A 96 -2.41 6.37 -15.63
CA HIS A 96 -3.37 6.26 -16.74
C HIS A 96 -4.63 5.43 -16.44
N ASP A 97 -4.89 5.07 -15.17
CA ASP A 97 -6.09 4.40 -14.71
C ASP A 97 -6.84 5.27 -13.70
N ALA A 98 -7.83 6.01 -14.18
CA ALA A 98 -8.59 6.96 -13.36
C ALA A 98 -9.35 6.30 -12.20
N ASP A 99 -9.82 5.06 -12.37
CA ASP A 99 -10.55 4.32 -11.34
C ASP A 99 -9.61 3.82 -10.25
N ALA A 100 -8.48 3.22 -10.65
CA ALA A 100 -7.44 2.81 -9.72
C ALA A 100 -6.87 4.01 -8.94
N LYS A 101 -6.69 5.14 -9.61
CA LYS A 101 -6.22 6.38 -8.97
C LYS A 101 -7.21 6.92 -7.95
N ARG A 102 -8.52 6.91 -8.25
CA ARG A 102 -9.56 7.28 -7.28
C ARG A 102 -9.58 6.34 -6.08
N ALA A 103 -9.46 5.03 -6.34
CA ALA A 103 -9.36 4.02 -5.29
C ALA A 103 -8.13 4.25 -4.40
N PHE A 104 -6.96 4.51 -5.00
CA PHE A 104 -5.73 4.85 -4.27
C PHE A 104 -5.93 6.05 -3.35
N HIS A 105 -6.44 7.16 -3.87
CA HIS A 105 -6.66 8.36 -3.06
C HIS A 105 -7.64 8.11 -1.91
N THR A 106 -8.66 7.28 -2.12
CA THR A 106 -9.64 6.91 -1.09
C THR A 106 -9.01 6.08 0.01
N GLU A 107 -8.28 5.03 -0.36
CA GLU A 107 -7.65 4.12 0.60
C GLU A 107 -6.48 4.79 1.33
N ALA A 108 -5.64 5.56 0.64
CA ALA A 108 -4.56 6.31 1.27
C ALA A 108 -5.08 7.35 2.27
N ARG A 109 -6.19 8.04 1.95
CA ARG A 109 -6.85 8.97 2.88
C ARG A 109 -7.36 8.26 4.12
N ARG A 110 -7.96 7.08 3.97
CA ARG A 110 -8.42 6.25 5.10
C ARG A 110 -7.25 5.80 5.96
N ALA A 111 -6.18 5.31 5.34
CA ALA A 111 -4.99 4.84 6.03
C ALA A 111 -4.29 5.98 6.80
N LEU A 112 -4.16 7.17 6.21
CA LEU A 112 -3.58 8.32 6.90
C LEU A 112 -4.43 8.81 8.08
N ARG A 113 -5.76 8.72 8.00
CA ARG A 113 -6.63 9.02 9.16
C ARG A 113 -6.42 8.03 10.29
N ARG A 114 -6.34 6.73 10.00
CA ARG A 114 -6.02 5.71 11.00
C ARG A 114 -4.62 5.89 11.59
N LEU A 115 -3.65 6.29 10.77
CA LEU A 115 -2.32 6.66 11.25
C LEU A 115 -2.37 7.85 12.20
N ALA A 116 -3.16 8.89 11.89
CA ALA A 116 -3.37 10.03 12.78
C ALA A 116 -4.00 9.63 14.12
N GLU A 117 -4.97 8.73 14.09
CA GLU A 117 -5.57 8.13 15.30
C GLU A 117 -4.52 7.34 16.11
N ALA A 118 -3.70 6.51 15.44
CA ALA A 118 -2.63 5.76 16.10
C ALA A 118 -1.54 6.67 16.69
N LEU A 119 -1.26 7.81 16.06
CA LEU A 119 -0.41 8.88 16.58
C LEU A 119 -1.09 9.72 17.67
N ARG A 120 -2.36 9.45 17.97
CA ARG A 120 -3.17 10.19 18.96
C ARG A 120 -3.30 11.68 18.64
N LEU A 121 -3.32 12.04 17.38
CA LEU A 121 -3.59 13.41 16.96
C LEU A 121 -5.05 13.75 17.23
N ALA A 122 -5.28 14.87 17.92
CA ALA A 122 -6.63 15.32 18.22
C ALA A 122 -7.39 15.68 16.92
N SER A 123 -8.70 15.51 16.93
CA SER A 123 -9.57 15.98 15.84
C SER A 123 -9.37 17.48 15.64
N GLY A 124 -9.08 17.90 14.40
CA GLY A 124 -8.74 19.29 14.07
C GLY A 124 -7.26 19.66 14.21
N ALA A 125 -6.43 18.85 14.90
CA ALA A 125 -4.99 19.06 14.96
C ALA A 125 -4.26 18.59 13.68
N TYR A 126 -4.96 17.93 12.77
CA TYR A 126 -4.41 17.49 11.49
C TYR A 126 -5.40 17.68 10.34
N GLU A 127 -4.87 17.67 9.14
CA GLU A 127 -5.63 17.72 7.90
C GLU A 127 -5.08 16.65 6.93
N VAL A 128 -5.97 16.02 6.15
CA VAL A 128 -5.58 15.11 5.08
C VAL A 128 -6.00 15.70 3.74
N ARG A 129 -5.03 16.09 2.93
CA ARG A 129 -5.21 16.67 1.59
C ARG A 129 -4.90 15.66 0.50
N VAL A 130 -5.51 15.85 -0.67
CA VAL A 130 -5.23 15.09 -1.89
C VAL A 130 -4.78 16.05 -2.97
N CYS A 131 -3.61 15.80 -3.53
CA CYS A 131 -3.09 16.45 -4.71
C CYS A 131 -3.12 15.46 -5.86
N ALA A 132 -4.16 15.51 -6.69
CA ALA A 132 -4.42 14.45 -7.67
C ALA A 132 -3.35 14.34 -8.77
N GLY A 133 -2.65 15.44 -9.11
CA GLY A 133 -1.71 15.45 -10.22
C GLY A 133 -2.35 15.14 -11.58
N GLY A 134 -1.53 15.00 -12.61
CA GLY A 134 -1.96 14.62 -13.96
C GLY A 134 -2.24 13.12 -14.11
N PRO A 135 -2.74 12.66 -15.27
CA PRO A 135 -3.08 11.27 -15.50
C PRO A 135 -1.90 10.29 -15.41
N ALA A 136 -0.69 10.76 -15.70
CA ALA A 136 0.53 9.94 -15.75
C ALA A 136 1.22 9.76 -14.38
N VAL A 137 0.62 10.24 -13.28
CA VAL A 137 1.18 10.13 -11.93
C VAL A 137 0.10 9.74 -10.94
N SER A 138 0.49 9.08 -9.86
CA SER A 138 -0.47 8.67 -8.80
C SER A 138 -1.11 9.88 -8.11
N GLY A 139 -0.44 11.02 -8.11
CA GLY A 139 -0.72 12.09 -7.19
C GLY A 139 -0.23 11.75 -5.77
N GLU A 140 -0.63 12.56 -4.82
CA GLU A 140 -0.19 12.50 -3.44
C GLU A 140 -1.37 12.62 -2.48
N VAL A 141 -1.33 11.85 -1.40
CA VAL A 141 -2.22 12.04 -0.25
C VAL A 141 -1.37 12.41 0.95
N ILE A 142 -1.65 13.54 1.56
CA ILE A 142 -0.76 14.16 2.54
C ILE A 142 -1.51 14.41 3.85
N LEU A 143 -0.93 13.95 4.94
CA LEU A 143 -1.34 14.31 6.30
C LEU A 143 -0.44 15.46 6.78
N TYR A 144 -1.06 16.56 7.15
CA TYR A 144 -0.42 17.71 7.77
C TYR A 144 -0.86 17.83 9.24
N ALA A 145 0.10 17.93 10.14
CA ALA A 145 -0.12 18.33 11.54
C ALA A 145 0.94 19.37 11.92
N ASP A 146 0.88 19.90 13.14
CA ASP A 146 1.75 21.03 13.53
C ASP A 146 3.25 20.66 13.52
N GLU A 147 3.59 19.40 13.87
CA GLU A 147 4.98 18.94 13.88
C GLU A 147 5.22 17.75 12.93
N LEU A 148 4.24 17.37 12.11
CA LEU A 148 4.31 16.16 11.30
C LEU A 148 3.78 16.38 9.89
N TYR A 149 4.57 15.95 8.93
CA TYR A 149 4.20 15.80 7.53
C TYR A 149 4.35 14.33 7.12
N VAL A 150 3.31 13.74 6.57
CA VAL A 150 3.34 12.40 5.99
C VAL A 150 2.71 12.43 4.60
N GLN A 151 3.47 12.01 3.58
CA GLN A 151 3.02 11.95 2.19
C GLN A 151 2.99 10.50 1.72
N VAL A 152 1.91 10.12 1.07
CA VAL A 152 1.74 8.81 0.41
C VAL A 152 1.61 9.03 -1.08
N SER A 153 2.46 8.36 -1.87
CA SER A 153 2.44 8.39 -3.34
C SER A 153 2.92 7.06 -3.90
N ILE A 154 2.60 6.76 -5.17
CA ILE A 154 3.05 5.57 -5.89
C ILE A 154 3.96 6.01 -7.02
N GLY A 155 5.07 5.29 -7.23
CA GLY A 155 5.96 5.53 -8.35
C GLY A 155 6.91 6.73 -8.21
N GLY A 156 6.94 7.37 -7.06
CA GLY A 156 7.83 8.51 -6.78
C GLY A 156 9.13 8.11 -6.08
N LEU A 157 10.25 8.64 -6.56
CA LEU A 157 11.50 8.84 -5.81
C LEU A 157 12.34 7.60 -5.44
N GLY A 158 11.97 6.37 -5.79
CA GLY A 158 12.84 5.18 -5.63
C GLY A 158 13.24 4.79 -4.20
N ARG A 159 12.71 5.45 -3.16
CA ARG A 159 13.08 5.25 -1.75
C ARG A 159 11.97 4.71 -0.87
N GLY A 160 10.75 4.63 -1.36
CA GLY A 160 9.55 4.20 -0.64
C GLY A 160 8.35 5.01 -1.07
N GLU A 161 7.16 4.50 -0.79
CA GLU A 161 5.91 5.15 -1.18
C GLU A 161 5.41 6.14 -0.12
N ILE A 162 6.02 6.12 1.06
CA ILE A 162 5.66 6.99 2.17
C ILE A 162 6.87 7.81 2.59
N LEU A 163 6.73 9.12 2.53
CA LEU A 163 7.67 10.07 3.07
C LEU A 163 7.10 10.64 4.36
N PHE A 164 7.89 10.70 5.42
CA PHE A 164 7.51 11.42 6.62
C PHE A 164 8.68 12.24 7.17
N ARG A 165 8.36 13.36 7.80
CA ARG A 165 9.35 14.28 8.37
C ARG A 165 8.73 15.15 9.45
N ARG A 166 9.58 15.69 10.32
CA ARG A 166 9.18 16.76 11.23
C ARG A 166 9.04 18.08 10.47
N CYS A 167 8.05 18.88 10.84
CA CYS A 167 7.85 20.21 10.31
C CYS A 167 7.56 21.18 11.47
N ARG A 168 7.67 22.49 11.19
CA ARG A 168 7.45 23.56 12.19
C ARG A 168 6.09 24.22 12.03
N GLY A 169 5.14 23.49 11.53
CA GLY A 169 3.78 23.94 11.25
C GLY A 169 3.29 23.54 9.88
N ARG A 170 1.99 23.70 9.64
CA ARG A 170 1.31 23.27 8.41
C ARG A 170 1.75 24.01 7.13
N SER A 171 2.46 25.12 7.25
CA SER A 171 3.04 25.89 6.13
C SER A 171 4.52 25.60 5.89
N ASP A 172 5.13 24.73 6.69
CA ASP A 172 6.53 24.35 6.51
C ASP A 172 6.68 23.30 5.40
N TYR A 173 6.90 23.77 4.18
CA TYR A 173 7.09 22.91 3.01
C TYR A 173 8.50 22.32 2.89
N VAL A 174 9.47 22.82 3.66
CA VAL A 174 10.85 22.34 3.66
C VAL A 174 11.03 21.24 4.69
N GLY A 175 10.60 21.47 5.92
CA GLY A 175 10.71 20.54 7.04
C GLY A 175 12.14 20.17 7.41
N GLU A 176 12.26 19.15 8.24
CA GLU A 176 13.54 18.54 8.60
C GLU A 176 13.89 17.37 7.63
N ARG A 177 14.81 16.51 8.03
CA ARG A 177 15.24 15.33 7.28
C ARG A 177 14.05 14.44 6.90
N ASN A 178 14.03 14.01 5.64
CA ASN A 178 13.05 13.06 5.15
C ASN A 178 13.37 11.63 5.62
N HIS A 179 12.35 10.94 6.11
CA HIS A 179 12.34 9.52 6.40
C HIS A 179 11.40 8.81 5.43
N TRP A 180 11.59 7.51 5.26
CA TRP A 180 10.86 6.75 4.27
C TRP A 180 10.32 5.45 4.86
N ALA A 181 9.12 5.07 4.43
CA ALA A 181 8.49 3.80 4.73
C ALA A 181 7.88 3.19 3.46
N ARG A 182 7.58 1.90 3.50
CA ARG A 182 6.91 1.19 2.43
C ARG A 182 5.39 1.21 2.63
N MET A 183 4.63 1.04 1.55
CA MET A 183 3.17 0.98 1.63
C MET A 183 2.69 -0.14 2.57
N ALA A 184 3.40 -1.27 2.60
CA ALA A 184 3.10 -2.37 3.51
C ALA A 184 3.16 -1.97 4.99
N GLU A 185 4.05 -1.04 5.36
CA GLU A 185 4.15 -0.56 6.75
C GLU A 185 2.96 0.31 7.15
N LEU A 186 2.32 1.00 6.19
CA LEU A 186 1.12 1.80 6.45
C LEU A 186 -0.09 0.95 6.86
N ILE A 187 -0.06 -0.34 6.60
CA ILE A 187 -1.16 -1.27 6.98
C ILE A 187 -1.17 -1.48 8.49
N ASP A 188 -0.01 -1.61 9.10
CA ASP A 188 0.12 -1.64 10.56
C ASP A 188 0.30 -0.21 11.09
N HIS A 189 -0.83 0.51 11.16
CA HIS A 189 -0.85 1.90 11.59
C HIS A 189 -0.21 2.11 12.96
N ALA A 190 -0.33 1.15 13.89
CA ALA A 190 0.22 1.26 15.23
C ALA A 190 1.75 1.14 15.21
N ALA A 191 2.29 0.16 14.48
CA ALA A 191 3.75 -0.01 14.34
C ALA A 191 4.37 1.18 13.61
N LEU A 192 3.75 1.65 12.52
CA LEU A 192 4.24 2.83 11.79
C LEU A 192 4.16 4.09 12.65
N ALA A 193 3.09 4.31 13.41
CA ALA A 193 2.97 5.44 14.33
C ALA A 193 4.07 5.43 15.38
N ALA A 194 4.35 4.28 15.99
CA ALA A 194 5.44 4.13 16.96
C ALA A 194 6.81 4.40 16.33
N ARG A 195 7.03 3.95 15.10
CA ARG A 195 8.25 4.23 14.34
C ARG A 195 8.40 5.72 14.05
N ILE A 196 7.37 6.38 13.53
CA ILE A 196 7.36 7.82 13.24
C ILE A 196 7.64 8.63 14.52
N ALA A 197 6.93 8.33 15.61
CA ALA A 197 7.14 9.03 16.88
C ALA A 197 8.59 8.90 17.37
N ARG A 198 9.17 7.71 17.31
CA ARG A 198 10.56 7.46 17.71
C ARG A 198 11.56 8.18 16.79
N GLU A 199 11.42 8.07 15.48
CA GLU A 199 12.38 8.65 14.51
C GLU A 199 12.33 10.17 14.47
N LEU A 200 11.17 10.78 14.72
CA LEU A 200 10.98 12.22 14.72
C LEU A 200 11.04 12.84 16.14
N GLY A 201 11.17 12.04 17.19
CA GLY A 201 11.16 12.53 18.56
C GLY A 201 9.84 13.18 18.96
N LEU A 202 8.71 12.70 18.43
CA LEU A 202 7.40 13.23 18.77
C LEU A 202 6.94 12.70 20.12
N ALA A 203 6.47 13.58 20.99
CA ALA A 203 5.84 13.18 22.24
C ALA A 203 4.48 12.54 21.95
N MET A 204 4.36 11.23 22.11
CA MET A 204 3.06 10.56 22.10
C MET A 204 2.29 11.02 23.34
N SER A 205 1.35 11.96 23.18
CA SER A 205 0.51 12.44 24.29
C SER A 205 -0.22 11.26 24.92
N VAL A 206 0.13 10.92 26.15
CA VAL A 206 -0.63 9.97 26.96
C VAL A 206 -1.94 10.68 27.32
N VAL A 207 -3.00 10.39 26.59
CA VAL A 207 -4.34 10.79 27.03
C VAL A 207 -4.63 10.01 28.31
N GLN A 208 -4.45 10.66 29.46
CA GLN A 208 -4.98 10.14 30.70
C GLN A 208 -6.51 10.01 30.51
N PRO A 209 -7.09 8.81 30.78
CA PRO A 209 -8.54 8.72 30.79
C PRO A 209 -9.06 9.71 31.83
N ARG A 210 -9.85 10.69 31.40
CA ARG A 210 -10.62 11.52 32.33
C ARG A 210 -11.52 10.57 33.12
N LEU A 211 -11.15 10.29 34.36
CA LEU A 211 -12.09 9.76 35.34
C LEU A 211 -13.22 10.77 35.43
N VAL A 212 -14.36 10.43 34.84
CA VAL A 212 -15.61 11.13 35.08
C VAL A 212 -16.02 10.77 36.51
N ALA A 213 -15.90 11.74 37.40
CA ALA A 213 -16.42 11.67 38.75
C ALA A 213 -17.94 11.87 38.72
#